data_9f82ac4305845981957d890b84dd809d
#
_entry.id   9f82ac4305845981957d890b84dd809d
#
_cell.length_a   1.000
_cell.length_b   1.000
_cell.length_c   1.000
_cell.angle_alpha   90.00
_cell.angle_beta   90.00
_cell.angle_gamma   90.00
#
_symmetry.space_group_name_H-M   'P 1'
#
loop_
_entity.id
_entity.type
_entity.pdbx_description
1 polymer ?
#
loop_
_entity_poly.entity_id
_entity_poly.type
_entity_poly.pdbx_seq_one_letter_code
_entity_poly.pdbx_strand_id
1 'polypeptide(L)'
;MRKLVQAGFTLIELVVVIVILGILAAVAVPQFLDVSASARTAVGQGACGAVQSQAVIHFASNRAPALSSVLVSAVNGASSGVVLVGATCAGIVAHVPTNPGTTTVNCAPAIPATVCTDG
;
A
#
# COMPACT_ATOMS: atom_id res chain seq x y z
N MET A 1 60.04 -3.95 10.14
CA MET A 1 58.82 -3.34 9.62
C MET A 1 58.32 -4.13 8.43
N ARG A 2 57.18 -4.82 8.51
CA ARG A 2 56.58 -5.55 7.38
C ARG A 2 55.87 -4.53 6.50
N LYS A 3 56.34 -4.36 5.25
CA LYS A 3 55.60 -3.61 4.24
C LYS A 3 54.36 -4.42 3.86
N LEU A 4 53.18 -3.91 4.16
CA LEU A 4 51.89 -4.42 3.69
C LEU A 4 51.86 -4.15 2.18
N VAL A 5 51.88 -5.19 1.38
CA VAL A 5 51.66 -5.11 -0.08
C VAL A 5 50.19 -4.74 -0.28
N GLN A 6 49.92 -3.52 -0.67
CA GLN A 6 48.59 -3.12 -1.11
C GLN A 6 48.33 -3.72 -2.50
N ALA A 7 47.47 -4.72 -2.56
CA ALA A 7 46.95 -5.21 -3.84
C ALA A 7 45.95 -4.15 -4.37
N GLY A 8 46.31 -3.53 -5.49
CA GLY A 8 45.42 -2.61 -6.22
C GLY A 8 44.47 -3.39 -7.12
N PHE A 9 43.25 -2.92 -7.29
CA PHE A 9 42.32 -3.46 -8.27
C PHE A 9 42.82 -3.17 -9.70
N THR A 10 42.62 -4.13 -10.59
CA THR A 10 42.90 -3.94 -12.00
C THR A 10 41.75 -3.16 -12.66
N LEU A 11 42.08 -2.38 -13.71
CA LEU A 11 41.08 -1.64 -14.48
C LEU A 11 40.01 -2.57 -15.08
N ILE A 12 40.44 -3.76 -15.55
CA ILE A 12 39.52 -4.73 -16.15
C ILE A 12 38.52 -5.31 -15.13
N GLU A 13 38.95 -5.55 -13.89
CA GLU A 13 38.04 -6.00 -12.83
C GLU A 13 36.92 -4.97 -12.55
N LEU A 14 37.27 -3.69 -12.52
CA LEU A 14 36.28 -2.63 -12.33
C LEU A 14 35.32 -2.53 -13.51
N VAL A 15 35.83 -2.57 -14.74
CA VAL A 15 35.00 -2.48 -15.95
C VAL A 15 34.03 -3.65 -16.06
N VAL A 16 34.47 -4.88 -15.81
CA VAL A 16 33.59 -6.06 -15.85
C VAL A 16 32.46 -5.95 -14.82
N VAL A 17 32.76 -5.48 -13.62
CA VAL A 17 31.76 -5.30 -12.58
C VAL A 17 30.68 -4.27 -12.98
N ILE A 18 31.09 -3.10 -13.50
CA ILE A 18 30.09 -2.07 -13.89
C ILE A 18 29.26 -2.51 -15.10
N VAL A 19 29.82 -3.30 -16.04
CA VAL A 19 29.05 -3.86 -17.15
C VAL A 19 28.02 -4.85 -16.67
N ILE A 20 28.38 -5.78 -15.78
CA ILE A 20 27.42 -6.75 -15.20
C ILE A 20 26.33 -6.02 -14.41
N LEU A 21 26.70 -5.06 -13.57
CA LEU A 21 25.72 -4.25 -12.82
C LEU A 21 24.78 -3.48 -13.74
N GLY A 22 25.29 -2.94 -14.85
CA GLY A 22 24.48 -2.24 -15.85
C GLY A 22 23.41 -3.14 -16.48
N ILE A 23 23.78 -4.37 -16.87
CA ILE A 23 22.83 -5.34 -17.42
C ILE A 23 21.78 -5.76 -16.38
N LEU A 24 22.19 -6.03 -15.15
CA LEU A 24 21.27 -6.40 -14.07
C LEU A 24 20.31 -5.25 -13.73
N ALA A 25 20.80 -4.03 -13.68
CA ALA A 25 19.98 -2.85 -13.42
C ALA A 25 18.91 -2.63 -14.49
N ALA A 26 19.24 -2.85 -15.77
CA ALA A 26 18.30 -2.70 -16.88
C ALA A 26 17.07 -3.61 -16.76
N VAL A 27 17.23 -4.79 -16.17
CA VAL A 27 16.13 -5.75 -15.95
C VAL A 27 15.43 -5.52 -14.59
N ALA A 28 16.19 -5.20 -13.55
CA ALA A 28 15.66 -5.10 -12.19
C ALA A 28 14.77 -3.85 -11.99
N VAL A 29 15.11 -2.72 -12.58
CA VAL A 29 14.37 -1.47 -12.38
C VAL A 29 12.91 -1.55 -12.81
N PRO A 30 12.54 -2.00 -14.03
CA PRO A 30 11.13 -2.11 -14.42
C PRO A 30 10.34 -3.07 -13.54
N GLN A 31 10.91 -4.21 -13.15
CA GLN A 31 10.25 -5.16 -12.25
C GLN A 31 9.98 -4.57 -10.86
N PHE A 32 10.90 -3.74 -10.36
CA PHE A 32 10.71 -3.08 -9.07
C PHE A 32 9.57 -2.08 -9.08
N LEU A 33 9.33 -1.38 -10.18
CA LEU A 33 8.20 -0.47 -10.35
C LEU A 33 6.86 -1.21 -10.33
N ASP A 34 6.77 -2.36 -11.00
CA ASP A 34 5.56 -3.19 -11.03
C ASP A 34 5.20 -3.76 -9.65
N VAL A 35 6.21 -4.24 -8.91
CA VAL A 35 6.02 -4.72 -7.53
C VAL A 35 5.55 -3.59 -6.61
N SER A 36 6.09 -2.39 -6.76
CA SER A 36 5.69 -1.22 -5.99
C SER A 36 4.22 -0.84 -6.24
N ALA A 37 3.75 -0.90 -7.49
CA ALA A 37 2.35 -0.64 -7.83
C ALA A 37 1.41 -1.69 -7.22
N SER A 38 1.78 -2.98 -7.31
CA SER A 38 1.03 -4.08 -6.72
C SER A 38 0.95 -3.98 -5.19
N ALA A 39 2.05 -3.61 -4.55
CA ALA A 39 2.10 -3.41 -3.10
C ALA A 39 1.15 -2.29 -2.63
N ARG A 40 1.06 -1.18 -3.37
CA ARG A 40 0.14 -0.08 -3.06
C ARG A 40 -1.32 -0.52 -3.17
N THR A 41 -1.65 -1.29 -4.21
CA THR A 41 -2.99 -1.85 -4.36
C THR A 41 -3.33 -2.79 -3.19
N ALA A 42 -2.42 -3.64 -2.77
CA ALA A 42 -2.60 -4.51 -1.61
C ALA A 42 -2.81 -3.74 -0.30
N VAL A 43 -2.09 -2.65 -0.09
CA VAL A 43 -2.28 -1.76 1.07
C VAL A 43 -3.67 -1.13 1.05
N GLY A 44 -4.14 -0.64 -0.10
CA GLY A 44 -5.50 -0.12 -0.26
C GLY A 44 -6.57 -1.16 0.02
N GLN A 45 -6.41 -2.40 -0.48
CA GLN A 45 -7.30 -3.51 -0.19
C GLN A 45 -7.32 -3.88 1.30
N GLY A 46 -6.17 -3.83 1.97
CA GLY A 46 -6.08 -4.03 3.41
C GLY A 46 -6.88 -2.99 4.21
N ALA A 47 -6.81 -1.72 3.81
CA ALA A 47 -7.62 -0.65 4.41
C ALA A 47 -9.13 -0.88 4.18
N CYS A 48 -9.52 -1.34 3.00
CA CYS A 48 -10.90 -1.72 2.71
C CYS A 48 -11.37 -2.87 3.61
N GLY A 49 -10.54 -3.89 3.83
CA GLY A 49 -10.84 -5.00 4.75
C GLY A 49 -11.01 -4.52 6.20
N ALA A 50 -10.23 -3.52 6.62
CA ALA A 50 -10.38 -2.93 7.94
C ALA A 50 -11.74 -2.23 8.13
N VAL A 51 -12.24 -1.51 7.12
CA VAL A 51 -13.59 -0.90 7.17
C VAL A 51 -14.67 -1.96 7.28
N GLN A 52 -14.58 -3.03 6.50
CA GLN A 52 -15.55 -4.13 6.57
C GLN A 52 -15.55 -4.80 7.94
N SER A 53 -14.37 -5.02 8.52
CA SER A 53 -14.24 -5.58 9.86
C SER A 53 -14.82 -4.65 10.92
N GLN A 54 -14.59 -3.34 10.81
CA GLN A 54 -15.17 -2.34 11.70
C GLN A 54 -16.69 -2.30 11.62
N ALA A 55 -17.29 -2.44 10.43
CA ALA A 55 -18.74 -2.50 10.27
C ALA A 55 -19.33 -3.69 11.04
N VAL A 56 -18.72 -4.86 10.93
CA VAL A 56 -19.16 -6.06 11.65
C VAL A 56 -19.02 -5.91 13.17
N ILE A 57 -17.89 -5.38 13.64
CA ILE A 57 -17.63 -5.14 15.07
C ILE A 57 -18.64 -4.13 15.63
N HIS A 58 -18.89 -3.04 14.91
CA HIS A 58 -19.87 -2.04 15.31
C HIS A 58 -21.27 -2.65 15.44
N PHE A 59 -21.69 -3.44 14.44
CA PHE A 59 -22.98 -4.12 14.47
C PHE A 59 -23.07 -5.10 15.64
N ALA A 60 -22.03 -5.89 15.89
CA ALA A 60 -22.00 -6.84 17.00
C ALA A 60 -22.12 -6.16 18.36
N SER A 61 -21.51 -4.97 18.52
CA SER A 61 -21.50 -4.22 19.77
C SER A 61 -22.81 -3.46 20.01
N ASN A 62 -23.34 -2.81 18.97
CA ASN A 62 -24.47 -1.88 19.08
C ASN A 62 -25.79 -2.49 18.61
N ARG A 63 -25.76 -3.65 17.93
CA ARG A 63 -26.91 -4.30 17.28
C ARG A 63 -27.63 -3.36 16.28
N ALA A 64 -26.89 -2.41 15.72
CA ALA A 64 -27.35 -1.45 14.74
C ALA A 64 -26.29 -1.23 13.67
N PRO A 65 -26.71 -0.97 12.42
CA PRO A 65 -25.76 -0.64 11.35
C PRO A 65 -24.97 0.63 11.70
N ALA A 66 -23.71 0.70 11.28
CA ALA A 66 -22.90 1.90 11.42
C ALA A 66 -23.12 2.86 10.24
N LEU A 67 -23.03 4.15 10.47
CA LEU A 67 -22.96 5.12 9.38
C LEU A 67 -21.63 4.97 8.64
N SER A 68 -21.64 5.10 7.30
CA SER A 68 -20.45 5.04 6.47
C SER A 68 -19.37 6.04 6.92
N SER A 69 -19.77 7.25 7.32
CA SER A 69 -18.88 8.28 7.86
C SER A 69 -18.16 7.88 9.15
N VAL A 70 -18.85 7.15 10.03
CA VAL A 70 -18.29 6.64 11.30
C VAL A 70 -17.25 5.57 11.02
N LEU A 71 -17.53 4.66 10.09
CA LEU A 71 -16.60 3.60 9.69
C LEU A 71 -15.34 4.16 9.07
N VAL A 72 -15.49 5.09 8.13
CA VAL A 72 -14.38 5.77 7.45
C VAL A 72 -13.51 6.54 8.45
N SER A 73 -14.12 7.29 9.37
CA SER A 73 -13.38 8.06 10.37
C SER A 73 -12.63 7.17 11.36
N ALA A 74 -13.24 6.06 11.78
CA ALA A 74 -12.61 5.12 12.71
C ALA A 74 -11.32 4.49 12.12
N VAL A 75 -11.36 4.10 10.84
CA VAL A 75 -10.18 3.51 10.17
C VAL A 75 -9.15 4.58 9.83
N ASN A 76 -9.56 5.76 9.38
CA ASN A 76 -8.63 6.87 9.10
C ASN A 76 -7.89 7.31 10.37
N GLY A 77 -8.53 7.27 11.54
CA GLY A 77 -7.89 7.58 12.81
C GLY A 77 -6.85 6.54 13.25
N ALA A 78 -6.98 5.30 12.80
CA ALA A 78 -6.08 4.19 13.14
C ALA A 78 -4.97 3.96 12.09
N SER A 79 -5.13 4.45 10.86
CA SER A 79 -4.25 4.17 9.73
C SER A 79 -3.27 5.31 9.48
N SER A 80 -1.97 5.00 9.40
CA SER A 80 -0.95 5.95 8.96
C SER A 80 -0.78 5.85 7.44
N GLY A 81 -1.15 6.89 6.70
CA GLY A 81 -0.77 7.05 5.30
C GLY A 81 -1.76 6.55 4.25
N VAL A 82 -2.86 5.89 4.62
CA VAL A 82 -3.97 5.60 3.69
C VAL A 82 -5.19 6.40 4.13
N VAL A 83 -5.82 7.11 3.21
CA VAL A 83 -7.03 7.89 3.49
C VAL A 83 -8.22 7.21 2.82
N LEU A 84 -9.19 6.80 3.62
CA LEU A 84 -10.46 6.31 3.13
C LEU A 84 -11.41 7.49 2.92
N VAL A 85 -12.11 7.48 1.81
CA VAL A 85 -13.16 8.44 1.47
C VAL A 85 -14.38 7.71 0.93
N GLY A 86 -15.56 8.21 1.22
CA GLY A 86 -16.82 7.67 0.72
C GLY A 86 -17.98 8.15 1.59
N ALA A 87 -19.05 8.57 0.94
CA ALA A 87 -20.29 9.00 1.61
C ALA A 87 -21.31 7.86 1.73
N THR A 88 -21.10 6.77 1.00
CA THR A 88 -22.00 5.61 0.97
C THR A 88 -21.24 4.33 1.28
N CYS A 89 -21.94 3.33 1.81
CA CYS A 89 -21.37 2.02 2.14
C CYS A 89 -20.84 1.25 0.92
N ALA A 90 -21.39 1.54 -0.25
CA ALA A 90 -20.95 0.95 -1.52
C ALA A 90 -19.84 1.77 -2.22
N GLY A 91 -19.67 3.03 -1.86
CA GLY A 91 -18.77 3.98 -2.52
C GLY A 91 -17.48 4.30 -1.74
N ILE A 92 -17.09 3.48 -0.78
CA ILE A 92 -15.84 3.69 -0.04
C ILE A 92 -14.64 3.32 -0.92
N VAL A 93 -13.69 4.23 -0.99
CA VAL A 93 -12.43 4.05 -1.72
C VAL A 93 -11.24 4.35 -0.82
N ALA A 94 -10.15 3.63 -1.02
CA ALA A 94 -8.89 3.86 -0.33
C ALA A 94 -7.95 4.66 -1.23
N HIS A 95 -7.46 5.79 -0.74
CA HIS A 95 -6.44 6.62 -1.36
C HIS A 95 -5.08 6.31 -0.74
N VAL A 96 -4.25 5.61 -1.48
CA VAL A 96 -2.86 5.31 -1.08
C VAL A 96 -1.94 6.37 -1.67
N PRO A 97 -1.22 7.15 -0.85
CA PRO A 97 -0.34 8.19 -1.36
C PRO A 97 0.80 7.60 -2.19
N THR A 98 1.14 8.31 -3.26
CA THR A 98 2.27 8.03 -4.14
C THR A 98 3.10 9.30 -4.32
N ASN A 99 4.31 9.20 -4.79
CA ASN A 99 5.09 10.38 -5.13
C ASN A 99 5.44 10.37 -6.63
N PRO A 100 4.82 11.24 -7.47
CA PRO A 100 3.70 12.15 -7.15
C PRO A 100 2.33 11.46 -7.27
N GLY A 101 1.33 11.88 -6.46
CA GLY A 101 -0.08 11.55 -6.62
C GLY A 101 -0.65 10.55 -5.62
N THR A 102 -1.74 9.88 -6.01
CA THR A 102 -2.43 8.86 -5.20
C THR A 102 -2.88 7.70 -6.07
N THR A 103 -2.80 6.48 -5.54
CA THR A 103 -3.45 5.30 -6.11
C THR A 103 -4.80 5.13 -5.44
N THR A 104 -5.88 5.06 -6.23
CA THR A 104 -7.24 4.86 -5.74
C THR A 104 -7.61 3.38 -5.85
N VAL A 105 -8.06 2.79 -4.75
CA VAL A 105 -8.52 1.40 -4.69
C VAL A 105 -9.98 1.39 -4.24
N ASN A 106 -10.87 0.85 -5.08
CA ASN A 106 -12.27 0.69 -4.72
C ASN A 106 -12.43 -0.44 -3.72
N CYS A 107 -13.17 -0.19 -2.64
CA CYS A 107 -13.48 -1.20 -1.65
C CYS A 107 -14.58 -2.14 -2.18
N ALA A 108 -14.19 -3.34 -2.59
CA ALA A 108 -15.08 -4.38 -3.06
C ALA A 108 -14.84 -5.68 -2.28
N PRO A 109 -15.89 -6.45 -1.96
CA PRO A 109 -17.32 -6.14 -2.18
C PRO A 109 -17.81 -4.96 -1.31
N ALA A 110 -18.91 -4.33 -1.74
CA ALA A 110 -19.56 -3.27 -0.97
C ALA A 110 -19.99 -3.79 0.42
N ILE A 111 -19.96 -2.91 1.42
CA ILE A 111 -20.43 -3.27 2.77
C ILE A 111 -21.94 -3.47 2.74
N PRO A 112 -22.48 -4.62 3.21
CA PRO A 112 -23.90 -4.86 3.18
C PRO A 112 -24.70 -3.83 4.00
N ALA A 113 -25.89 -3.47 3.51
CA ALA A 113 -26.80 -2.55 4.20
C ALA A 113 -27.28 -3.06 5.57
N THR A 114 -27.08 -4.34 5.86
CA THR A 114 -27.37 -4.94 7.18
C THR A 114 -26.43 -4.45 8.27
N VAL A 115 -25.19 -4.07 7.94
CA VAL A 115 -24.15 -3.64 8.89
C VAL A 115 -23.67 -2.21 8.68
N CYS A 116 -24.07 -1.56 7.57
CA CYS A 116 -23.71 -0.20 7.24
C CYS A 116 -24.91 0.55 6.65
N THR A 117 -25.09 1.80 7.00
CA THR A 117 -26.09 2.72 6.44
C THR A 117 -25.42 3.96 5.88
N ASP A 118 -25.99 4.45 4.80
CA ASP A 118 -25.63 5.76 4.26
C ASP A 118 -26.22 6.87 5.13
N GLY A 119 -25.43 7.90 5.38
CA GLY A 119 -25.83 9.05 6.20
C GLY A 119 -26.61 10.09 5.40
#